data_b2fe2a15bbb9993fa732eaab14ae981f
#
_entry.id   b2fe2a15bbb9993fa732eaab14ae981f
#
_cell.length_a   1.000
_cell.length_b   1.000
_cell.length_c   1.000
_cell.angle_alpha   90.00
_cell.angle_beta   90.00
_cell.angle_gamma   90.00
#
_symmetry.space_group_name_H-M   'P 1'
#
loop_
_entity.id
_entity.type
_entity.pdbx_description
1 polymer ?
#
loop_
_entity_poly.entity_id
_entity_poly.type
_entity_poly.pdbx_seq_one_letter_code
_entity_poly.pdbx_strand_id
1 'polypeptide(L)'
;DVVVVGAGGAGMTAAITAADAGKSVVIVESQAMVGGNSVRATGGMNAGKTVWQDENTFAEEAGVEKTLASAAETYADDETVTALAQTVSEQWKAYQENPEGYFDSVELMELDTMIGGKAINDFDLVKALCENSASAIDWLDTIGAELHDVASFGGASVKRIHRPVDAE
;
A
#
# COMPACT_ATOMS: atom_id res chain seq x y z
N ASP A 1 22.67 -20.09 -6.00
CA ASP A 1 23.11 -18.70 -5.75
C ASP A 1 22.31 -18.07 -4.60
N VAL A 2 20.98 -18.31 -4.54
CA VAL A 2 20.08 -17.73 -3.54
C VAL A 2 19.25 -18.80 -2.87
N VAL A 3 19.15 -18.74 -1.55
CA VAL A 3 18.21 -19.56 -0.76
C VAL A 3 17.20 -18.63 -0.10
N VAL A 4 15.92 -18.85 -0.39
CA VAL A 4 14.81 -18.12 0.20
C VAL A 4 14.17 -19.00 1.26
N VAL A 5 14.06 -18.51 2.48
CA VAL A 5 13.41 -19.23 3.59
C VAL A 5 12.02 -18.68 3.80
N GLY A 6 11.02 -19.51 3.52
CA GLY A 6 9.61 -19.19 3.56
C GLY A 6 9.03 -18.88 2.18
N ALA A 7 7.93 -19.55 1.82
CA ALA A 7 7.22 -19.40 0.54
C ALA A 7 5.91 -18.60 0.71
N GLY A 8 5.90 -17.57 1.55
CA GLY A 8 4.84 -16.56 1.59
C GLY A 8 5.04 -15.51 0.50
N GLY A 9 4.20 -14.47 0.45
CA GLY A 9 4.25 -13.43 -0.59
C GLY A 9 5.64 -12.81 -0.75
N ALA A 10 6.27 -12.37 0.34
CA ALA A 10 7.61 -11.78 0.31
C ALA A 10 8.70 -12.74 -0.21
N GLY A 11 8.67 -13.99 0.25
CA GLY A 11 9.65 -15.00 -0.19
C GLY A 11 9.49 -15.37 -1.65
N MET A 12 8.27 -15.52 -2.12
CA MET A 12 7.99 -15.82 -3.52
C MET A 12 8.39 -14.67 -4.45
N THR A 13 8.10 -13.41 -4.06
CA THR A 13 8.53 -12.23 -4.81
C THR A 13 10.05 -12.13 -4.89
N ALA A 14 10.75 -12.35 -3.77
CA ALA A 14 12.21 -12.36 -3.74
C ALA A 14 12.80 -13.46 -4.64
N ALA A 15 12.17 -14.65 -4.64
CA ALA A 15 12.62 -15.77 -5.47
C ALA A 15 12.43 -15.48 -6.97
N ILE A 16 11.28 -14.91 -7.37
CA ILE A 16 11.01 -14.52 -8.76
C ILE A 16 12.01 -13.47 -9.21
N THR A 17 12.19 -12.41 -8.43
CA THR A 17 13.14 -11.33 -8.74
C THR A 17 14.58 -11.85 -8.90
N ALA A 18 15.02 -12.76 -8.05
CA ALA A 18 16.34 -13.37 -8.16
C ALA A 18 16.46 -14.27 -9.41
N ALA A 19 15.40 -15.03 -9.74
CA ALA A 19 15.38 -15.88 -10.92
C ALA A 19 15.40 -15.05 -12.21
N ASP A 20 14.65 -13.96 -12.28
CA ASP A 20 14.65 -13.00 -13.40
C ASP A 20 16.02 -12.36 -13.61
N ALA A 21 16.77 -12.15 -12.51
CA ALA A 21 18.16 -11.71 -12.58
C ALA A 21 19.17 -12.85 -12.96
N GLY A 22 18.66 -14.00 -13.41
CA GLY A 22 19.47 -15.14 -13.88
C GLY A 22 20.16 -15.94 -12.76
N LYS A 23 19.68 -15.84 -11.52
CA LYS A 23 20.22 -16.58 -10.39
C LYS A 23 19.54 -17.95 -10.23
N SER A 24 20.28 -18.94 -9.78
CA SER A 24 19.66 -20.18 -9.31
C SER A 24 19.05 -19.97 -7.93
N VAL A 25 17.81 -20.36 -7.75
CA VAL A 25 17.05 -20.11 -6.53
C VAL A 25 16.49 -21.41 -5.96
N VAL A 26 16.61 -21.55 -4.63
CA VAL A 26 15.94 -22.61 -3.87
C VAL A 26 15.05 -21.95 -2.82
N ILE A 27 13.80 -22.37 -2.76
CA ILE A 27 12.87 -21.95 -1.72
C ILE A 27 12.72 -23.09 -0.71
N VAL A 28 12.88 -22.77 0.57
CA VAL A 28 12.67 -23.70 1.69
C VAL A 28 11.41 -23.28 2.45
N GLU A 29 10.41 -24.16 2.51
CA GLU A 29 9.15 -23.93 3.19
C GLU A 29 8.93 -25.01 4.27
N SER A 30 8.49 -24.58 5.45
CA SER A 30 8.22 -25.47 6.59
C SER A 30 6.86 -26.15 6.51
N GLN A 31 5.93 -25.60 5.75
CA GLN A 31 4.58 -26.13 5.59
C GLN A 31 4.47 -26.97 4.31
N ALA A 32 3.47 -27.86 4.29
CA ALA A 32 3.19 -28.67 3.11
C ALA A 32 2.65 -27.88 1.92
N MET A 33 2.19 -26.66 2.13
CA MET A 33 1.65 -25.76 1.11
C MET A 33 2.41 -24.43 1.11
N VAL A 34 2.65 -23.91 -0.07
CA VAL A 34 3.21 -22.57 -0.27
C VAL A 34 2.13 -21.48 -0.11
N GLY A 35 2.54 -20.23 0.04
CA GLY A 35 1.66 -19.06 0.11
C GLY A 35 1.53 -18.45 1.50
N GLY A 36 1.72 -19.21 2.56
CA GLY A 36 1.62 -18.74 3.94
C GLY A 36 0.29 -18.04 4.23
N ASN A 37 0.33 -16.91 4.93
CA ASN A 37 -0.86 -16.09 5.16
C ASN A 37 -1.31 -15.31 3.92
N SER A 38 -0.42 -15.08 2.94
CA SER A 38 -0.75 -14.33 1.73
C SER A 38 -1.82 -15.01 0.89
N VAL A 39 -1.80 -16.34 0.79
CA VAL A 39 -2.83 -17.12 0.07
C VAL A 39 -4.21 -17.09 0.76
N ARG A 40 -4.26 -16.70 2.03
CA ARG A 40 -5.49 -16.58 2.82
C ARG A 40 -6.00 -15.15 2.89
N ALA A 41 -5.21 -14.18 2.42
CA ALA A 41 -5.63 -12.80 2.34
C ALA A 41 -6.70 -12.66 1.26
N THR A 42 -7.77 -11.94 1.60
CA THR A 42 -8.85 -11.63 0.68
C THR A 42 -8.99 -10.13 0.57
N GLY A 43 -9.37 -9.62 -0.59
CA GLY A 43 -9.69 -8.21 -0.73
C GLY A 43 -8.74 -7.40 -1.60
N GLY A 44 -7.57 -7.86 -1.92
CA GLY A 44 -6.63 -7.19 -2.82
C GLY A 44 -5.40 -6.61 -2.14
N MET A 45 -4.65 -5.79 -2.86
CA MET A 45 -3.39 -5.16 -2.42
C MET A 45 -3.56 -3.66 -2.27
N ASN A 46 -3.25 -3.11 -1.09
CA ASN A 46 -3.21 -1.67 -0.88
C ASN A 46 -1.97 -1.06 -1.54
N ALA A 47 -2.18 -0.06 -2.38
CA ALA A 47 -1.12 0.75 -2.96
C ALA A 47 -1.58 2.20 -3.11
N GLY A 48 -0.71 3.15 -2.79
CA GLY A 48 -0.98 4.58 -2.89
C GLY A 48 -0.36 5.19 -4.13
N LYS A 49 -1.03 6.20 -4.69
CA LYS A 49 -0.54 7.00 -5.82
C LYS A 49 -0.24 6.16 -7.08
N THR A 50 -1.15 5.26 -7.42
CA THR A 50 -1.07 4.48 -8.66
C THR A 50 -1.80 5.16 -9.81
N VAL A 51 -1.43 4.85 -11.05
CA VAL A 51 -2.16 5.30 -12.25
C VAL A 51 -3.61 4.80 -12.24
N TRP A 52 -3.87 3.63 -11.67
CA TRP A 52 -5.20 3.03 -11.60
C TRP A 52 -6.16 3.78 -10.68
N GLN A 53 -5.65 4.50 -9.66
CA GLN A 53 -6.47 5.42 -8.89
C GLN A 53 -6.95 6.61 -9.73
N ASP A 54 -6.09 7.15 -10.60
CA ASP A 54 -6.44 8.27 -11.47
C ASP A 54 -7.39 7.86 -12.60
N GLU A 55 -7.32 6.62 -13.09
CA GLU A 55 -8.21 6.08 -14.12
C GLU A 55 -9.61 5.72 -13.60
N ASN A 56 -9.75 5.49 -12.29
CA ASN A 56 -11.04 5.24 -11.67
C ASN A 56 -11.77 6.56 -11.38
N THR A 57 -13.02 6.66 -11.80
CA THR A 57 -13.89 7.79 -11.43
C THR A 57 -14.59 7.50 -10.11
N PHE A 58 -14.12 8.11 -9.04
CA PHE A 58 -14.76 7.99 -7.73
C PHE A 58 -15.67 9.18 -7.48
N ALA A 59 -16.92 8.90 -7.10
CA ALA A 59 -17.90 9.92 -6.75
C ALA A 59 -17.85 10.34 -5.27
N GLU A 60 -17.06 9.63 -4.45
CA GLU A 60 -16.96 9.87 -3.02
C GLU A 60 -15.80 10.81 -2.71
N GLU A 61 -16.03 11.69 -1.74
CA GLU A 61 -14.99 12.56 -1.22
C GLU A 61 -13.91 11.74 -0.50
N ALA A 62 -12.65 12.16 -0.67
CA ALA A 62 -11.54 11.60 0.07
C ALA A 62 -11.70 11.88 1.57
N GLY A 63 -11.45 10.88 2.40
CA GLY A 63 -11.53 11.01 3.87
C GLY A 63 -10.34 11.72 4.52
N VAL A 64 -9.60 12.54 3.79
CA VAL A 64 -8.36 13.19 4.22
C VAL A 64 -8.58 14.07 5.45
N GLU A 65 -9.60 14.90 5.44
CA GLU A 65 -9.89 15.83 6.56
C GLU A 65 -10.19 15.08 7.85
N LYS A 66 -10.89 13.95 7.75
CA LYS A 66 -11.15 13.09 8.90
C LYS A 66 -9.87 12.48 9.47
N THR A 67 -8.96 12.05 8.60
CA THR A 67 -7.67 11.51 9.02
C THR A 67 -6.81 12.57 9.68
N LEU A 68 -6.76 13.79 9.12
CA LEU A 68 -6.06 14.94 9.73
C LEU A 68 -6.64 15.32 11.09
N ALA A 69 -7.97 15.35 11.23
CA ALA A 69 -8.62 15.60 12.50
C ALA A 69 -8.28 14.52 13.54
N SER A 70 -8.31 13.23 13.15
CA SER A 70 -7.93 12.12 14.02
C SER A 70 -6.46 12.22 14.48
N ALA A 71 -5.54 12.61 13.59
CA ALA A 71 -4.14 12.85 13.94
C ALA A 71 -4.01 13.93 15.01
N ALA A 72 -4.67 15.08 14.81
CA ALA A 72 -4.61 16.21 15.72
C ALA A 72 -5.26 15.94 17.10
N GLU A 73 -6.36 15.18 17.13
CA GLU A 73 -7.10 14.91 18.37
C GLU A 73 -6.47 13.79 19.21
N THR A 74 -5.95 12.76 18.55
CA THR A 74 -5.54 11.51 19.22
C THR A 74 -4.04 11.36 19.35
N TYR A 75 -3.27 11.92 18.41
CA TYR A 75 -1.83 11.71 18.28
C TYR A 75 -1.01 13.00 18.28
N ALA A 76 -1.52 14.06 18.91
CA ALA A 76 -0.85 15.36 18.97
C ALA A 76 0.57 15.30 19.61
N ASP A 77 0.81 14.33 20.47
CA ASP A 77 2.10 14.14 21.16
C ASP A 77 3.05 13.18 20.39
N ASP A 78 2.61 12.59 19.27
CA ASP A 78 3.43 11.73 18.43
C ASP A 78 4.10 12.55 17.32
N GLU A 79 5.42 12.68 17.37
CA GLU A 79 6.19 13.51 16.43
C GLU A 79 6.08 13.01 15.00
N THR A 80 6.05 11.69 14.77
CA THR A 80 5.96 11.09 13.44
C THR A 80 4.58 11.34 12.81
N VAL A 81 3.51 11.07 13.56
CA VAL A 81 2.14 11.31 13.10
C VAL A 81 1.90 12.78 12.84
N THR A 82 2.40 13.66 13.70
CA THR A 82 2.26 15.12 13.56
C THR A 82 2.98 15.64 12.31
N ALA A 83 4.21 15.18 12.05
CA ALA A 83 4.96 15.56 10.85
C ALA A 83 4.27 15.08 9.57
N LEU A 84 3.79 13.84 9.53
CA LEU A 84 3.02 13.31 8.41
C LEU A 84 1.73 14.10 8.19
N ALA A 85 0.98 14.39 9.25
CA ALA A 85 -0.26 15.17 9.17
C ALA A 85 -0.03 16.58 8.61
N GLN A 86 1.08 17.23 8.97
CA GLN A 86 1.45 18.52 8.41
C GLN A 86 1.71 18.41 6.90
N THR A 87 2.53 17.46 6.48
CA THR A 87 2.84 17.23 5.06
C THR A 87 1.57 16.94 4.26
N VAL A 88 0.72 16.04 4.74
CA VAL A 88 -0.56 15.70 4.09
C VAL A 88 -1.49 16.92 4.02
N SER A 89 -1.54 17.76 5.07
CA SER A 89 -2.34 18.99 5.04
C SER A 89 -1.89 19.97 3.96
N GLU A 90 -0.59 20.10 3.74
CA GLU A 90 -0.01 20.95 2.68
C GLU A 90 -0.33 20.39 1.30
N GLN A 91 -0.16 19.08 1.11
CA GLN A 91 -0.51 18.38 -0.14
C GLN A 91 -2.01 18.48 -0.46
N TRP A 92 -2.86 18.30 0.53
CA TRP A 92 -4.31 18.40 0.38
C TRP A 92 -4.76 19.81 -0.02
N LYS A 93 -4.20 20.85 0.60
CA LYS A 93 -4.47 22.24 0.20
C LYS A 93 -4.05 22.53 -1.22
N ALA A 94 -2.85 22.08 -1.63
CA ALA A 94 -2.37 22.26 -2.98
C ALA A 94 -3.28 21.56 -4.01
N TYR A 95 -3.75 20.35 -3.69
CA TYR A 95 -4.70 19.63 -4.53
C TYR A 95 -6.05 20.36 -4.64
N GLN A 96 -6.59 20.89 -3.54
CA GLN A 96 -7.85 21.64 -3.54
C GLN A 96 -7.78 22.92 -4.40
N GLU A 97 -6.61 23.55 -4.51
CA GLU A 97 -6.40 24.72 -5.36
C GLU A 97 -6.33 24.35 -6.86
N ASN A 98 -5.83 23.19 -7.20
CA ASN A 98 -5.71 22.68 -8.58
C ASN A 98 -5.93 21.16 -8.62
N PRO A 99 -7.18 20.66 -8.57
CA PRO A 99 -7.47 19.23 -8.55
C PRO A 99 -7.08 18.55 -9.86
N GLU A 100 -6.15 17.61 -9.80
CA GLU A 100 -5.77 16.74 -10.92
C GLU A 100 -5.79 15.27 -10.46
N GLY A 101 -6.53 14.42 -11.19
CA GLY A 101 -6.68 13.01 -10.86
C GLY A 101 -7.35 12.76 -9.52
N TYR A 102 -7.10 11.58 -8.94
CA TYR A 102 -7.57 11.21 -7.62
C TYR A 102 -6.53 11.57 -6.55
N PHE A 103 -6.98 12.25 -5.47
CA PHE A 103 -6.04 12.62 -4.41
C PHE A 103 -5.58 11.39 -3.62
N ASP A 104 -4.32 11.13 -3.68
CA ASP A 104 -3.59 10.23 -2.78
C ASP A 104 -2.11 10.65 -2.71
N SER A 105 -1.41 10.24 -1.67
CA SER A 105 0.03 10.41 -1.53
C SER A 105 0.64 9.28 -0.70
N VAL A 106 1.95 9.11 -0.83
CA VAL A 106 2.70 8.17 0.00
C VAL A 106 2.54 8.53 1.47
N GLU A 107 2.66 9.81 1.80
CA GLU A 107 2.56 10.32 3.18
C GLU A 107 1.15 10.15 3.75
N LEU A 108 0.10 10.26 2.93
CA LEU A 108 -1.26 9.94 3.38
C LEU A 108 -1.42 8.45 3.70
N MET A 109 -0.82 7.57 2.88
CA MET A 109 -0.83 6.14 3.15
C MET A 109 -0.01 5.78 4.41
N GLU A 110 1.11 6.45 4.62
CA GLU A 110 1.90 6.33 5.86
C GLU A 110 1.09 6.79 7.07
N LEU A 111 0.44 7.94 6.98
CA LEU A 111 -0.40 8.50 8.06
C LEU A 111 -1.56 7.57 8.42
N ASP A 112 -2.31 7.09 7.43
CA ASP A 112 -3.38 6.11 7.63
C ASP A 112 -2.86 4.84 8.31
N THR A 113 -1.69 4.36 7.89
CA THR A 113 -1.08 3.15 8.44
C THR A 113 -0.62 3.34 9.87
N MET A 114 -0.01 4.49 10.19
CA MET A 114 0.41 4.84 11.54
C MET A 114 -0.79 4.95 12.48
N ILE A 115 -1.85 5.67 12.08
CA ILE A 115 -3.09 5.81 12.85
C ILE A 115 -3.78 4.46 13.04
N GLY A 116 -3.90 3.67 11.96
CA GLY A 116 -4.50 2.34 12.00
C GLY A 116 -3.76 1.37 12.93
N GLY A 117 -2.44 1.49 13.01
CA GLY A 117 -1.57 0.77 13.94
C GLY A 117 -1.46 1.41 15.32
N LYS A 118 -2.22 2.47 15.63
CA LYS A 118 -2.20 3.21 16.90
C LYS A 118 -0.82 3.80 17.25
N ALA A 119 -0.08 4.21 16.25
CA ALA A 119 1.28 4.76 16.34
C ALA A 119 2.31 3.85 17.05
N ILE A 120 2.06 2.54 17.12
CA ILE A 120 3.03 1.55 17.64
C ILE A 120 3.81 0.84 16.53
N ASN A 121 3.55 1.22 15.28
CA ASN A 121 4.23 0.68 14.10
C ASN A 121 5.70 1.11 14.11
N ASP A 122 6.55 0.25 13.55
CA ASP A 122 7.89 0.65 13.12
C ASP A 122 7.76 1.51 11.86
N PHE A 123 8.08 2.81 11.99
CA PHE A 123 7.87 3.77 10.89
C PHE A 123 8.75 3.48 9.67
N ASP A 124 9.97 2.97 9.86
CA ASP A 124 10.85 2.63 8.73
C ASP A 124 10.24 1.50 7.88
N LEU A 125 9.55 0.54 8.51
CA LEU A 125 8.81 -0.50 7.80
C LEU A 125 7.57 0.03 7.10
N VAL A 126 6.82 0.93 7.74
CA VAL A 126 5.66 1.60 7.12
C VAL A 126 6.09 2.38 5.89
N LYS A 127 7.16 3.16 6.01
CA LYS A 127 7.74 3.93 4.92
C LYS A 127 8.17 3.04 3.75
N ALA A 128 8.92 1.98 4.04
CA ALA A 128 9.33 1.03 3.00
C ALA A 128 8.15 0.40 2.26
N LEU A 129 7.06 0.08 2.96
CA LEU A 129 5.83 -0.42 2.36
C LEU A 129 5.18 0.64 1.45
N CYS A 130 4.95 1.84 1.97
CA CYS A 130 4.17 2.87 1.28
C CYS A 130 4.91 3.41 0.05
N GLU A 131 6.21 3.72 0.18
CA GLU A 131 7.05 4.23 -0.91
C GLU A 131 7.17 3.24 -2.10
N ASN A 132 7.07 1.94 -1.84
CA ASN A 132 7.21 0.91 -2.88
C ASN A 132 5.89 0.31 -3.34
N SER A 133 4.76 0.74 -2.81
CA SER A 133 3.47 0.11 -3.07
C SER A 133 3.01 0.26 -4.53
N ALA A 134 3.14 1.44 -5.12
CA ALA A 134 2.77 1.68 -6.52
C ALA A 134 3.64 0.86 -7.47
N SER A 135 4.97 0.91 -7.31
CA SER A 135 5.89 0.13 -8.15
C SER A 135 5.70 -1.38 -8.01
N ALA A 136 5.17 -1.85 -6.89
CA ALA A 136 4.81 -3.25 -6.75
C ALA A 136 3.57 -3.64 -7.59
N ILE A 137 2.59 -2.74 -7.74
CA ILE A 137 1.46 -2.94 -8.68
C ILE A 137 1.98 -2.98 -10.12
N ASP A 138 2.84 -2.01 -10.50
CA ASP A 138 3.44 -1.97 -11.83
C ASP A 138 4.25 -3.25 -12.14
N TRP A 139 4.98 -3.75 -11.15
CA TRP A 139 5.72 -5.01 -11.30
C TRP A 139 4.79 -6.21 -11.49
N LEU A 140 3.66 -6.28 -10.76
CA LEU A 140 2.68 -7.35 -10.91
C LEU A 140 2.10 -7.40 -12.33
N ASP A 141 1.88 -6.25 -12.96
CA ASP A 141 1.45 -6.17 -14.36
C ASP A 141 2.47 -6.82 -15.31
N THR A 142 3.77 -6.67 -15.04
CA THR A 142 4.82 -7.28 -15.88
C THR A 142 4.80 -8.81 -15.88
N ILE A 143 4.21 -9.42 -14.85
CA ILE A 143 4.08 -10.88 -14.70
C ILE A 143 2.65 -11.37 -14.93
N GLY A 144 1.75 -10.49 -15.42
CA GLY A 144 0.38 -10.82 -15.79
C GLY A 144 -0.61 -10.90 -14.63
N ALA A 145 -0.29 -10.31 -13.49
CA ALA A 145 -1.19 -10.18 -12.35
C ALA A 145 -1.78 -8.76 -12.32
N GLU A 146 -2.76 -8.51 -13.18
CA GLU A 146 -3.39 -7.21 -13.40
C GLU A 146 -4.37 -6.87 -12.26
N LEU A 147 -3.99 -5.92 -11.40
CA LEU A 147 -4.79 -5.46 -10.27
C LEU A 147 -5.29 -4.03 -10.52
N HIS A 148 -6.18 -3.85 -11.47
CA HIS A 148 -6.59 -2.53 -11.99
C HIS A 148 -7.90 -2.01 -11.40
N ASP A 149 -8.72 -2.85 -10.77
CA ASP A 149 -9.91 -2.41 -10.06
C ASP A 149 -9.53 -1.86 -8.68
N VAL A 150 -9.87 -0.58 -8.43
CA VAL A 150 -9.53 0.10 -7.18
C VAL A 150 -10.78 0.33 -6.33
N ALA A 151 -10.75 -0.19 -5.12
CA ALA A 151 -11.88 -0.16 -4.21
C ALA A 151 -11.53 0.38 -2.82
N SER A 152 -12.55 0.56 -1.98
CA SER A 152 -12.41 0.90 -0.57
C SER A 152 -12.12 -0.34 0.27
N PHE A 153 -11.29 -0.15 1.30
CA PHE A 153 -11.12 -1.12 2.37
C PHE A 153 -11.06 -0.41 3.72
N GLY A 154 -11.46 -1.09 4.78
CA GLY A 154 -11.57 -0.47 6.11
C GLY A 154 -10.24 0.09 6.62
N GLY A 155 -10.28 1.32 7.13
CA GLY A 155 -9.13 2.01 7.72
C GLY A 155 -8.38 2.94 6.80
N ALA A 156 -8.54 2.86 5.47
CA ALA A 156 -7.96 3.81 4.55
C ALA A 156 -8.84 5.06 4.39
N SER A 157 -8.24 6.24 4.34
CA SER A 157 -8.92 7.53 4.09
C SER A 157 -9.36 7.70 2.64
N VAL A 158 -8.74 6.95 1.72
CA VAL A 158 -8.97 6.98 0.28
C VAL A 158 -9.01 5.56 -0.28
N LYS A 159 -9.48 5.39 -1.50
CA LYS A 159 -9.53 4.08 -2.16
C LYS A 159 -8.14 3.67 -2.62
N ARG A 160 -7.64 2.56 -2.11
CA ARG A 160 -6.27 2.04 -2.39
C ARG A 160 -6.20 0.55 -2.63
N ILE A 161 -7.31 -0.20 -2.44
CA ILE A 161 -7.23 -1.64 -2.61
C ILE A 161 -7.37 -2.02 -4.07
N HIS A 162 -6.31 -2.55 -4.63
CA HIS A 162 -6.20 -3.00 -6.01
C HIS A 162 -6.58 -4.47 -6.12
N ARG A 163 -7.46 -4.79 -7.04
CA ARG A 163 -8.00 -6.14 -7.29
C ARG A 163 -7.93 -6.48 -8.77
N PRO A 164 -7.96 -7.78 -9.12
CA PRO A 164 -8.24 -8.16 -10.50
C PRO A 164 -9.56 -7.57 -10.96
N VAL A 165 -9.61 -7.12 -12.21
CA VAL A 165 -10.86 -6.77 -12.87
C VAL A 165 -11.71 -8.04 -12.95
N ASP A 166 -13.00 -7.98 -12.62
CA ASP A 166 -13.92 -9.13 -12.57
C ASP A 166 -13.71 -10.12 -11.39
N ALA A 167 -13.01 -9.72 -10.34
CA ALA A 167 -12.99 -10.50 -9.09
C ALA A 167 -14.33 -10.36 -8.36
N GLU A 168 -15.25 -11.34 -8.55
CA GLU A 168 -16.49 -11.48 -7.78
C GLU A 168 -16.26 -12.05 -6.37
#